data_24b0db66e31ff7a91c53f7670aac1fac
#
_entry.id   24b0db66e31ff7a91c53f7670aac1fac
#
_cell.length_a   1.000
_cell.length_b   1.000
_cell.length_c   1.000
_cell.angle_alpha   90.00
_cell.angle_beta   90.00
_cell.angle_gamma   90.00
#
_symmetry.space_group_name_H-M   'P 1'
#
loop_
_entity.id
_entity.type
_entity.pdbx_description
1 polymer ?
#
loop_
_entity_poly.entity_id
_entity_poly.type
_entity_poly.pdbx_seq_one_letter_code
_entity_poly.pdbx_strand_id
1 'polypeptide(L)'
;FPYTTLFRSITVEGLRDHLFQFVREIAEVAEETQIKLAIHPDDPPFPLFGLPRVNSTQADTQKLFGAVPSPANGVTLCTGSYGANPSNDLVKMAKAFGPRIHFAHLRNTTREADGSFYEAEHLDGDTDMIGVVAALRDVETKEGRTIPMRPDHGHLIVDDIGKKVNPGYSCIGRLK
;
A
#
# COMPACT_ATOMS: atom_id res chain seq x y z
N PHE A 1 -3.45 28.93 -12.28
CA PHE A 1 -2.65 28.64 -11.09
C PHE A 1 -1.23 28.29 -11.53
N PRO A 2 -0.17 28.94 -11.01
CA PRO A 2 1.21 28.71 -11.44
C PRO A 2 1.73 27.30 -11.12
N TYR A 3 1.05 26.56 -10.26
CA TYR A 3 1.43 25.19 -9.88
C TYR A 3 1.29 24.15 -11.00
N THR A 4 0.38 24.35 -11.95
CA THR A 4 0.19 23.40 -13.06
C THR A 4 1.34 23.40 -14.06
N THR A 5 2.14 24.49 -14.12
CA THR A 5 3.28 24.57 -15.03
C THR A 5 4.50 23.85 -14.48
N LEU A 6 4.69 23.84 -13.15
CA LEU A 6 5.80 23.15 -12.46
C LEU A 6 5.73 21.62 -12.60
N PHE A 7 4.53 21.05 -12.66
CA PHE A 7 4.35 19.59 -12.69
C PHE A 7 4.21 19.02 -14.10
N ARG A 8 4.02 19.84 -15.13
CA ARG A 8 3.90 19.38 -16.54
C ARG A 8 5.17 18.77 -17.11
N SER A 9 6.31 18.98 -16.46
CA SER A 9 7.61 18.43 -16.88
C SER A 9 7.98 17.12 -16.18
N ILE A 10 7.17 16.64 -15.23
CA ILE A 10 7.46 15.38 -14.52
C ILE A 10 7.01 14.21 -15.38
N THR A 11 7.98 13.46 -15.89
CA THR A 11 7.72 12.21 -16.61
C THR A 11 7.64 11.02 -15.66
N VAL A 12 7.03 9.92 -16.11
CA VAL A 12 6.98 8.67 -15.35
C VAL A 12 8.40 8.18 -15.02
N GLU A 13 9.29 8.23 -16.01
CA GLU A 13 10.69 7.81 -15.87
C GLU A 13 11.41 8.69 -14.85
N GLY A 14 11.32 10.01 -14.99
CA GLY A 14 11.98 10.94 -14.08
C GLY A 14 11.49 10.79 -12.63
N LEU A 15 10.19 10.63 -12.43
CA LEU A 15 9.64 10.40 -11.08
C LEU A 15 10.11 9.07 -10.50
N ARG A 16 10.16 8.02 -11.32
CA ARG A 16 10.67 6.70 -10.90
C ARG A 16 12.14 6.74 -10.54
N ASP A 17 12.96 7.44 -11.33
CA ASP A 17 14.39 7.60 -11.06
C ASP A 17 14.62 8.35 -9.75
N HIS A 18 13.86 9.40 -9.48
CA HIS A 18 13.91 10.13 -8.20
C HIS A 18 13.52 9.23 -7.02
N LEU A 19 12.47 8.41 -7.16
CA LEU A 19 12.10 7.44 -6.12
C LEU A 19 13.25 6.45 -5.87
N PHE A 20 13.85 5.90 -6.92
CA PHE A 20 14.95 4.94 -6.80
C PHE A 20 16.19 5.57 -6.16
N GLN A 21 16.53 6.80 -6.55
CA GLN A 21 17.62 7.54 -5.95
C GLN A 21 17.37 7.79 -4.46
N PHE A 22 16.20 8.33 -4.10
CA PHE A 22 15.85 8.60 -2.71
C PHE A 22 15.93 7.32 -1.85
N VAL A 23 15.33 6.23 -2.32
CA VAL A 23 15.35 4.97 -1.54
C VAL A 23 16.77 4.42 -1.43
N ARG A 24 17.62 4.57 -2.45
CA ARG A 24 19.03 4.13 -2.40
C ARG A 24 19.81 4.90 -1.35
N GLU A 25 19.63 6.22 -1.29
CA GLU A 25 20.33 7.09 -0.33
C GLU A 25 19.96 6.77 1.13
N ILE A 26 18.69 6.44 1.40
CA ILE A 26 18.25 6.14 2.77
C ILE A 26 18.43 4.66 3.16
N ALA A 27 18.58 3.75 2.20
CA ALA A 27 18.65 2.31 2.47
C ALA A 27 19.88 1.92 3.27
N GLU A 28 21.03 2.55 3.03
CA GLU A 28 22.28 2.30 3.77
C GLU A 28 22.10 2.62 5.26
N VAL A 29 21.58 3.80 5.57
CA VAL A 29 21.30 4.20 6.96
C VAL A 29 20.25 3.30 7.61
N ALA A 30 19.24 2.90 6.84
CA ALA A 30 18.22 1.97 7.32
C ALA A 30 18.80 0.59 7.68
N GLU A 31 19.76 0.09 6.89
CA GLU A 31 20.49 -1.16 7.21
C GLU A 31 21.35 -1.00 8.46
N GLU A 32 22.16 0.06 8.54
CA GLU A 32 23.04 0.33 9.71
C GLU A 32 22.24 0.44 11.00
N THR A 33 21.06 1.06 10.93
CA THR A 33 20.18 1.25 12.10
C THR A 33 19.17 0.12 12.31
N GLN A 34 19.20 -0.91 11.48
CA GLN A 34 18.26 -2.03 11.50
C GLN A 34 16.78 -1.63 11.33
N ILE A 35 16.53 -0.51 10.67
CA ILE A 35 15.19 -0.02 10.34
C ILE A 35 14.71 -0.66 9.05
N LYS A 36 13.45 -1.05 9.00
CA LYS A 36 12.78 -1.54 7.79
C LYS A 36 11.94 -0.44 7.17
N LEU A 37 12.27 -0.06 5.95
CA LEU A 37 11.45 0.84 5.15
C LEU A 37 10.23 0.09 4.64
N ALA A 38 9.06 0.66 4.80
CA ALA A 38 7.79 0.08 4.33
C ALA A 38 7.11 1.08 3.39
N ILE A 39 7.57 1.13 2.14
CA ILE A 39 7.09 2.10 1.15
C ILE A 39 5.63 1.78 0.82
N HIS A 40 4.76 2.77 1.03
CA HIS A 40 3.35 2.65 0.70
C HIS A 40 3.14 2.82 -0.81
N PRO A 41 2.25 2.02 -1.46
CA PRO A 41 1.92 2.23 -2.87
C PRO A 41 1.20 3.56 -3.10
N ASP A 42 1.17 3.99 -4.35
CA ASP A 42 0.40 5.16 -4.77
C ASP A 42 -1.10 4.97 -4.47
N ASP A 43 -1.72 6.02 -3.94
CA ASP A 43 -3.16 6.07 -3.71
C ASP A 43 -3.72 7.42 -4.20
N PRO A 44 -4.60 7.43 -5.18
CA PRO A 44 -5.04 6.30 -6.02
C PRO A 44 -3.93 5.75 -6.93
N PRO A 45 -4.07 4.48 -7.42
CA PRO A 45 -3.06 3.83 -8.25
C PRO A 45 -3.11 4.22 -9.73
N PHE A 46 -3.53 5.44 -10.03
CA PHE A 46 -3.61 6.01 -11.39
C PHE A 46 -3.22 7.48 -11.37
N PRO A 47 -2.76 8.06 -12.51
CA PRO A 47 -2.36 9.45 -12.60
C PRO A 47 -3.45 10.40 -12.14
N LEU A 48 -3.08 11.44 -11.37
CA LEU A 48 -3.98 12.43 -10.83
C LEU A 48 -3.42 13.83 -11.05
N PHE A 49 -4.26 14.78 -11.49
CA PHE A 49 -3.87 16.16 -11.76
C PHE A 49 -2.68 16.30 -12.74
N GLY A 50 -2.50 15.35 -13.66
CA GLY A 50 -1.38 15.34 -14.60
C GLY A 50 -0.06 14.82 -13.99
N LEU A 51 -0.06 14.36 -12.75
CA LEU A 51 1.09 13.74 -12.11
C LEU A 51 1.08 12.23 -12.33
N PRO A 52 2.20 11.64 -12.74
CA PRO A 52 2.30 10.19 -12.88
C PRO A 52 2.32 9.47 -11.53
N ARG A 53 2.08 8.16 -11.58
CA ARG A 53 2.26 7.23 -10.48
C ARG A 53 3.33 6.21 -10.86
N VAL A 54 4.14 5.77 -9.91
CA VAL A 54 5.33 4.94 -10.18
C VAL A 54 5.47 3.71 -9.27
N ASN A 55 4.54 3.55 -8.33
CA ASN A 55 4.45 2.40 -7.43
C ASN A 55 3.00 1.93 -7.27
N SER A 56 2.35 1.61 -8.39
CA SER A 56 0.91 1.28 -8.45
C SER A 56 0.64 -0.16 -8.85
N THR A 57 1.67 -0.88 -9.32
CA THR A 57 1.54 -2.26 -9.81
C THR A 57 2.60 -3.18 -9.21
N GLN A 58 2.34 -4.49 -9.30
CA GLN A 58 3.36 -5.48 -8.96
C GLN A 58 4.68 -5.24 -9.71
N ALA A 59 4.60 -4.91 -11.01
CA ALA A 59 5.77 -4.67 -11.83
C ALA A 59 6.56 -3.42 -11.39
N ASP A 60 5.89 -2.35 -10.96
CA ASP A 60 6.56 -1.16 -10.46
C ASP A 60 7.33 -1.46 -9.17
N THR A 61 6.70 -2.16 -8.24
CA THR A 61 7.35 -2.58 -6.99
C THR A 61 8.53 -3.50 -7.24
N GLN A 62 8.43 -4.43 -8.20
CA GLN A 62 9.55 -5.28 -8.60
C GLN A 62 10.71 -4.49 -9.18
N LYS A 63 10.43 -3.43 -9.98
CA LYS A 63 11.49 -2.52 -10.47
C LYS A 63 12.18 -1.80 -9.32
N LEU A 64 11.42 -1.32 -8.32
CA LEU A 64 12.00 -0.69 -7.13
C LEU A 64 12.91 -1.67 -6.36
N PHE A 65 12.48 -2.91 -6.17
CA PHE A 65 13.30 -3.94 -5.52
C PHE A 65 14.56 -4.27 -6.31
N GLY A 66 14.48 -4.30 -7.64
CA GLY A 66 15.63 -4.54 -8.51
C GLY A 66 16.62 -3.37 -8.52
N ALA A 67 16.10 -2.13 -8.48
CA ALA A 67 16.93 -0.92 -8.48
C ALA A 67 17.64 -0.69 -7.14
N VAL A 68 17.02 -1.13 -6.03
CA VAL A 68 17.56 -1.02 -4.67
C VAL A 68 17.40 -2.37 -3.95
N PRO A 69 18.34 -3.31 -4.12
CA PRO A 69 18.21 -4.67 -3.62
C PRO A 69 18.39 -4.82 -2.10
N SER A 70 18.59 -3.72 -1.38
CA SER A 70 18.71 -3.69 0.08
C SER A 70 17.57 -4.43 0.79
N PRO A 71 17.84 -5.28 1.79
CA PRO A 71 16.81 -5.93 2.59
C PRO A 71 16.02 -4.95 3.48
N ALA A 72 16.53 -3.73 3.67
CA ALA A 72 15.82 -2.66 4.35
C ALA A 72 14.73 -2.02 3.47
N ASN A 73 14.91 -2.05 2.14
CA ASN A 73 13.91 -1.57 1.18
C ASN A 73 12.77 -2.58 1.04
N GLY A 74 11.60 -2.27 1.54
CA GLY A 74 10.40 -3.10 1.45
C GLY A 74 9.15 -2.27 1.25
N VAL A 75 8.02 -2.92 1.30
CA VAL A 75 6.72 -2.26 1.03
C VAL A 75 5.75 -2.42 2.18
N THR A 76 4.85 -1.47 2.26
CA THR A 76 3.53 -1.66 2.85
C THR A 76 2.66 -2.37 1.83
N LEU A 77 2.26 -3.61 2.09
CA LEU A 77 1.24 -4.24 1.27
C LEU A 77 -0.12 -3.62 1.65
N CYS A 78 -0.47 -2.54 0.98
CA CYS A 78 -1.78 -1.92 1.12
C CYS A 78 -2.75 -2.56 0.13
N THR A 79 -3.66 -3.36 0.66
CA THR A 79 -4.61 -4.12 -0.18
C THR A 79 -5.66 -3.22 -0.83
N GLY A 80 -5.97 -2.06 -0.26
CA GLY A 80 -6.87 -1.09 -0.87
C GLY A 80 -6.20 -0.33 -2.01
N SER A 81 -5.01 0.25 -1.79
CA SER A 81 -4.32 1.04 -2.82
C SER A 81 -3.93 0.19 -4.02
N TYR A 82 -3.28 -0.96 -3.82
CA TYR A 82 -3.03 -1.89 -4.92
C TYR A 82 -4.32 -2.49 -5.49
N GLY A 83 -5.31 -2.80 -4.62
CA GLY A 83 -6.57 -3.45 -5.00
C GLY A 83 -7.50 -2.57 -5.82
N ALA A 84 -7.39 -1.23 -5.70
CA ALA A 84 -8.11 -0.30 -6.57
C ALA A 84 -7.65 -0.39 -8.05
N ASN A 85 -6.48 -1.00 -8.33
CA ASN A 85 -6.05 -1.31 -9.67
C ASN A 85 -6.43 -2.76 -10.03
N PRO A 86 -7.35 -2.98 -10.99
CA PRO A 86 -7.87 -4.31 -11.34
C PRO A 86 -6.81 -5.24 -11.96
N SER A 87 -5.66 -4.72 -12.37
CA SER A 87 -4.56 -5.55 -12.91
C SER A 87 -3.74 -6.25 -11.82
N ASN A 88 -3.92 -5.87 -10.55
CA ASN A 88 -3.17 -6.44 -9.44
C ASN A 88 -3.89 -7.65 -8.83
N ASP A 89 -3.16 -8.73 -8.63
CA ASP A 89 -3.58 -9.90 -7.88
C ASP A 89 -2.89 -9.87 -6.51
N LEU A 90 -3.62 -9.46 -5.49
CA LEU A 90 -3.07 -9.20 -4.15
C LEU A 90 -2.52 -10.47 -3.47
N VAL A 91 -3.12 -11.62 -3.73
CA VAL A 91 -2.63 -12.91 -3.20
C VAL A 91 -1.29 -13.28 -3.83
N LYS A 92 -1.17 -13.10 -5.16
CA LYS A 92 0.11 -13.30 -5.85
C LYS A 92 1.16 -12.29 -5.40
N MET A 93 0.77 -11.02 -5.24
CA MET A 93 1.69 -9.97 -4.76
C MET A 93 2.19 -10.29 -3.34
N ALA A 94 1.33 -10.71 -2.43
CA ALA A 94 1.73 -11.11 -1.07
C ALA A 94 2.79 -12.22 -1.10
N LYS A 95 2.61 -13.23 -1.94
CA LYS A 95 3.60 -14.32 -2.12
C LYS A 95 4.88 -13.84 -2.81
N ALA A 96 4.76 -12.99 -3.84
CA ALA A 96 5.91 -12.51 -4.61
C ALA A 96 6.80 -11.55 -3.82
N PHE A 97 6.19 -10.69 -2.99
CA PHE A 97 6.93 -9.71 -2.19
C PHE A 97 7.42 -10.28 -0.85
N GLY A 98 6.79 -11.32 -0.35
CA GLY A 98 7.06 -12.08 0.87
C GLY A 98 8.06 -11.46 1.85
N PRO A 99 9.39 -11.73 1.69
CA PRO A 99 10.42 -11.21 2.60
C PRO A 99 10.51 -9.68 2.67
N ARG A 100 10.00 -9.00 1.65
CA ARG A 100 10.06 -7.53 1.50
C ARG A 100 8.77 -6.83 1.94
N ILE A 101 7.78 -7.56 2.45
CA ILE A 101 6.61 -6.96 3.10
C ILE A 101 7.01 -6.61 4.53
N HIS A 102 7.20 -5.34 4.80
CA HIS A 102 7.60 -4.85 6.11
C HIS A 102 6.41 -4.37 6.94
N PHE A 103 5.29 -4.12 6.29
CA PHE A 103 4.01 -3.77 6.93
C PHE A 103 2.84 -4.22 6.03
N ALA A 104 1.71 -4.57 6.64
CA ALA A 104 0.48 -4.86 5.92
C ALA A 104 -0.62 -3.88 6.33
N HIS A 105 -1.25 -3.25 5.33
CA HIS A 105 -2.40 -2.37 5.50
C HIS A 105 -3.61 -3.02 4.84
N LEU A 106 -4.47 -3.63 5.67
CA LEU A 106 -5.60 -4.45 5.22
C LEU A 106 -6.84 -3.56 5.02
N ARG A 107 -6.88 -2.89 3.88
CA ARG A 107 -7.96 -2.05 3.40
C ARG A 107 -8.70 -2.76 2.28
N ASN A 108 -10.00 -2.72 2.23
CA ASN A 108 -10.75 -3.23 1.09
C ASN A 108 -11.51 -2.11 0.39
N THR A 109 -11.60 -2.22 -0.92
CA THR A 109 -12.29 -1.25 -1.77
C THR A 109 -13.17 -1.97 -2.77
N THR A 110 -14.25 -1.31 -3.20
CA THR A 110 -15.07 -1.75 -4.32
C THR A 110 -14.90 -0.78 -5.46
N ARG A 111 -14.63 -1.31 -6.66
CA ARG A 111 -14.43 -0.55 -7.90
C ARG A 111 -15.74 -0.38 -8.63
N GLU A 112 -15.92 0.75 -9.27
CA GLU A 112 -17.06 1.06 -10.11
C GLU A 112 -16.70 1.00 -11.60
N ALA A 113 -17.71 0.92 -12.44
CA ALA A 113 -17.52 0.72 -13.88
C ALA A 113 -16.84 1.93 -14.58
N ASP A 114 -16.90 3.11 -13.98
CA ASP A 114 -16.25 4.32 -14.48
C ASP A 114 -14.79 4.47 -14.04
N GLY A 115 -14.27 3.52 -13.24
CA GLY A 115 -12.91 3.52 -12.70
C GLY A 115 -12.78 4.21 -11.35
N SER A 116 -13.86 4.76 -10.79
CA SER A 116 -13.89 5.19 -9.40
C SER A 116 -13.89 3.98 -8.44
N PHE A 117 -13.61 4.23 -7.18
CA PHE A 117 -13.69 3.21 -6.14
C PHE A 117 -14.04 3.88 -4.80
N TYR A 118 -14.58 3.09 -3.90
CA TYR A 118 -14.93 3.53 -2.56
C TYR A 118 -14.50 2.50 -1.50
N GLU A 119 -14.45 2.95 -0.24
CA GLU A 119 -14.15 2.09 0.91
C GLU A 119 -15.24 1.03 1.07
N ALA A 120 -14.83 -0.22 1.12
CA ALA A 120 -15.72 -1.36 1.38
C ALA A 120 -15.53 -1.91 2.79
N GLU A 121 -16.44 -2.75 3.21
CA GLU A 121 -16.24 -3.60 4.37
C GLU A 121 -14.99 -4.47 4.19
N HIS A 122 -14.30 -4.80 5.28
CA HIS A 122 -13.01 -5.51 5.19
C HIS A 122 -13.10 -6.83 4.41
N LEU A 123 -14.22 -7.55 4.51
CA LEU A 123 -14.43 -8.86 3.86
C LEU A 123 -15.37 -8.81 2.66
N ASP A 124 -15.95 -7.65 2.33
CA ASP A 124 -16.99 -7.52 1.29
C ASP A 124 -16.60 -6.50 0.20
N GLY A 125 -15.34 -6.40 -0.10
CA GLY A 125 -14.81 -5.62 -1.23
C GLY A 125 -14.24 -6.53 -2.32
N ASP A 126 -13.62 -5.91 -3.31
CA ASP A 126 -13.08 -6.63 -4.48
C ASP A 126 -11.79 -7.41 -4.21
N THR A 127 -11.15 -7.18 -3.06
CA THR A 127 -9.94 -7.92 -2.67
C THR A 127 -10.31 -9.21 -1.94
N ASP A 128 -9.77 -10.34 -2.39
CA ASP A 128 -9.78 -11.59 -1.62
C ASP A 128 -8.94 -11.46 -0.35
N MET A 129 -9.54 -10.83 0.66
CA MET A 129 -8.87 -10.55 1.92
C MET A 129 -8.47 -11.82 2.67
N ILE A 130 -9.30 -12.86 2.60
CA ILE A 130 -9.01 -14.16 3.24
C ILE A 130 -7.77 -14.78 2.60
N GLY A 131 -7.69 -14.80 1.27
CA GLY A 131 -6.53 -15.30 0.54
C GLY A 131 -5.27 -14.48 0.81
N VAL A 132 -5.38 -13.15 0.92
CA VAL A 132 -4.25 -12.28 1.28
C VAL A 132 -3.75 -12.58 2.69
N VAL A 133 -4.63 -12.66 3.67
CA VAL A 133 -4.24 -12.98 5.07
C VAL A 133 -3.60 -14.36 5.15
N ALA A 134 -4.15 -15.36 4.46
CA ALA A 134 -3.53 -16.69 4.39
C ALA A 134 -2.11 -16.62 3.80
N ALA A 135 -1.93 -15.90 2.69
CA ALA A 135 -0.61 -15.73 2.07
C ALA A 135 0.39 -14.99 3.00
N LEU A 136 -0.05 -13.99 3.75
CA LEU A 136 0.78 -13.30 4.74
C LEU A 136 1.20 -14.24 5.88
N ARG A 137 0.28 -15.07 6.38
CA ARG A 137 0.59 -16.10 7.40
C ARG A 137 1.61 -17.12 6.90
N ASP A 138 1.50 -17.54 5.64
CA ASP A 138 2.49 -18.44 5.02
C ASP A 138 3.88 -17.78 4.98
N VAL A 139 3.94 -16.48 4.62
CA VAL A 139 5.19 -15.70 4.63
C VAL A 139 5.77 -15.61 6.04
N GLU A 140 4.97 -15.26 7.04
CA GLU A 140 5.42 -15.20 8.44
C GLU A 140 6.01 -16.52 8.91
N THR A 141 5.33 -17.62 8.61
CA THR A 141 5.76 -18.97 8.98
C THR A 141 7.08 -19.34 8.31
N LYS A 142 7.20 -19.07 7.01
CA LYS A 142 8.40 -19.35 6.22
C LYS A 142 9.61 -18.53 6.65
N GLU A 143 9.38 -17.24 6.94
CA GLU A 143 10.45 -16.29 7.29
C GLU A 143 10.78 -16.31 8.80
N GLY A 144 9.99 -16.97 9.63
CA GLY A 144 10.14 -17.00 11.08
C GLY A 144 10.01 -15.61 11.74
N ARG A 145 9.17 -14.74 11.18
CA ARG A 145 8.97 -13.38 11.66
C ARG A 145 7.50 -12.97 11.61
N THR A 146 7.15 -11.94 12.36
CA THR A 146 5.83 -11.31 12.30
C THR A 146 5.85 -10.13 11.34
N ILE A 147 4.79 -9.96 10.56
CA ILE A 147 4.54 -8.78 9.74
C ILE A 147 3.61 -7.87 10.53
N PRO A 148 4.06 -6.68 10.96
CA PRO A 148 3.18 -5.70 11.58
C PRO A 148 2.03 -5.35 10.62
N MET A 149 0.81 -5.29 11.15
CA MET A 149 -0.36 -5.02 10.34
C MET A 149 -1.35 -4.09 11.04
N ARG A 150 -2.16 -3.44 10.24
CA ARG A 150 -3.36 -2.76 10.72
C ARG A 150 -4.52 -3.03 9.76
N PRO A 151 -5.74 -3.20 10.25
CA PRO A 151 -6.93 -2.99 9.43
C PRO A 151 -7.02 -1.49 9.10
N ASP A 152 -7.79 -1.14 8.11
CA ASP A 152 -8.09 0.26 7.84
C ASP A 152 -9.00 0.86 8.92
N HIS A 153 -9.38 2.13 8.76
CA HIS A 153 -10.38 2.74 9.63
C HIS A 153 -11.74 2.06 9.44
N GLY A 154 -12.54 2.05 10.50
CA GLY A 154 -13.93 1.57 10.45
C GLY A 154 -14.91 2.68 10.04
N HIS A 155 -16.19 2.38 10.13
CA HIS A 155 -17.26 3.34 9.93
C HIS A 155 -17.69 4.00 11.26
N LEU A 156 -18.28 5.19 11.18
CA LEU A 156 -18.96 5.79 12.30
C LEU A 156 -20.20 4.93 12.64
N ILE A 157 -20.25 4.42 13.86
CA ILE A 157 -21.39 3.67 14.36
C ILE A 157 -22.20 4.51 15.35
N VAL A 158 -23.44 4.09 15.60
CA VAL A 158 -24.35 4.84 16.51
C VAL A 158 -23.72 5.06 17.89
N ASP A 159 -22.99 4.06 18.39
CA ASP A 159 -22.29 4.14 19.68
C ASP A 159 -21.14 5.15 19.71
N ASP A 160 -20.68 5.64 18.58
CA ASP A 160 -19.64 6.67 18.51
C ASP A 160 -20.20 8.09 18.57
N ILE A 161 -21.51 8.24 18.40
CA ILE A 161 -22.17 9.56 18.45
C ILE A 161 -22.02 10.13 19.87
N GLY A 162 -21.41 11.30 19.94
CA GLY A 162 -21.15 11.99 21.21
C GLY A 162 -19.87 11.56 21.94
N LYS A 163 -19.13 10.54 21.45
CA LYS A 163 -17.80 10.19 21.98
C LYS A 163 -16.72 11.09 21.38
N LYS A 164 -15.67 11.36 22.17
CA LYS A 164 -14.48 12.10 21.71
C LYS A 164 -13.51 11.15 20.98
N VAL A 165 -13.95 10.55 19.90
CA VAL A 165 -13.13 9.70 19.00
C VAL A 165 -13.29 10.18 17.58
N ASN A 166 -12.28 10.00 16.75
CA ASN A 166 -12.43 10.23 15.32
C ASN A 166 -13.42 9.21 14.73
N PRO A 167 -14.30 9.62 13.83
CA PRO A 167 -15.22 8.70 13.16
C PRO A 167 -14.49 7.48 12.61
N GLY A 168 -15.03 6.28 12.86
CA GLY A 168 -14.45 5.02 12.39
C GLY A 168 -13.20 4.53 13.13
N TYR A 169 -12.72 5.24 14.16
CA TYR A 169 -11.53 4.84 14.93
C TYR A 169 -11.84 4.28 16.32
N SER A 170 -13.10 4.13 16.69
CA SER A 170 -13.47 3.37 17.89
C SER A 170 -13.14 1.89 17.74
N CYS A 171 -13.02 1.17 18.85
CA CYS A 171 -12.73 -0.27 18.82
C CYS A 171 -13.78 -1.06 18.03
N ILE A 172 -15.08 -0.73 18.24
CA ILE A 172 -16.17 -1.44 17.54
C ILE A 172 -16.30 -0.96 16.10
N GLY A 173 -16.12 0.33 15.83
CA GLY A 173 -16.17 0.89 14.48
C GLY A 173 -15.11 0.31 13.52
N ARG A 174 -14.05 -0.33 14.04
CA ARG A 174 -13.03 -1.03 13.24
C ARG A 174 -13.40 -2.47 12.90
N LEU A 175 -14.50 -2.97 13.41
CA LEU A 175 -15.02 -4.32 13.11
C LEU A 175 -16.02 -4.28 11.96
N LYS A 176 -15.78 -3.42 10.96
CA LYS A 176 -16.61 -3.34 9.76
C LYS A 176 -16.41 -4.54 8.84
#